data_5dffcaf8dd46e8f2cf5cf935acd1ffd4
#
_entry.id   5dffcaf8dd46e8f2cf5cf935acd1ffd4
#
_cell.length_a   1.000
_cell.length_b   1.000
_cell.length_c   1.000
_cell.angle_alpha   90.00
_cell.angle_beta   90.00
_cell.angle_gamma   90.00
#
_symmetry.space_group_name_H-M   'P 1'
#
loop_
_entity.id
_entity.type
_entity.pdbx_description
1 polymer ?
#
loop_
_entity_poly.entity_id
_entity_poly.type
_entity_poly.pdbx_seq_one_letter_code
_entity_poly.pdbx_strand_id
1 'polypeptide(L)'
;MSLDNSPGPSGFFTGAGGKRDSYANPFYGVAQKYIPLNSPDGMLWWANHFLLRFGFYHAALSRIANYFITSLKIECDDSTAKQKYKEIFDDLHWKQVLSMAGLNLLAYSNVFVSVNQGFERFLVCPKCGKHSNIDKLNNYKFSKKGKFNCKCPSCNYTGIHEGIDKPSKDLEKLNLTFWDPREIVIRFEETTGSSQYFWDIPKAYVEKVTRTDNKFFSKKTPKIIYDAIINERMLEFNIKNFVHLKMPTPAGIKSDGKSIPRCIYMFDDFFLLKVMERFNEAICMEDIAPFRVISMAKEVNGQANPILTQHGGKWASAVDQMIKEHRVDPASYHTFPFPLDFQQLGGDAKNLAPVELINNARANILNALNIPQELYNMSLTVQAAGPALRLFENSWAPIIDIYNDLLGHIAEVIAKIKGLQDAKVSLVPVTLSDDMERKSIIGQLVSANAIARSELLGLYGFDYREQIRKKIEEDRTLKELQQEEQTKEQLQQMADAGSGSSGSGDGGGSPQDVLEKAKEIAQQLFPLDAAGRRQKLQEIKASDETLYGAVKAALEQLTSGAKKSGVDNAKQQNNPPGA
;
A
#
# COMPACT_ATOMS: atom_id res chain seq x y z
N MET A 1 -28.73 17.80 16.88
CA MET A 1 -29.21 18.37 15.59
C MET A 1 -29.05 17.29 14.54
N SER A 2 -30.14 16.86 13.94
CA SER A 2 -30.19 15.75 13.00
C SER A 2 -29.51 16.11 11.69
N LEU A 3 -28.46 15.35 11.31
CA LEU A 3 -27.71 15.46 10.05
C LEU A 3 -28.47 14.95 8.82
N ASP A 4 -29.81 14.84 8.89
CA ASP A 4 -30.63 14.25 7.83
C ASP A 4 -30.99 15.20 6.67
N ASN A 5 -30.48 16.44 6.65
CA ASN A 5 -30.77 17.42 5.60
C ASN A 5 -29.60 17.79 4.69
N SER A 6 -28.54 16.98 4.63
CA SER A 6 -27.60 17.13 3.53
C SER A 6 -28.25 16.57 2.25
N PRO A 7 -28.38 17.34 1.16
CA PRO A 7 -28.91 16.83 -0.10
C PRO A 7 -27.96 15.75 -0.61
N GLY A 8 -28.35 14.49 -0.44
CA GLY A 8 -27.60 13.38 -1.02
C GLY A 8 -27.55 13.50 -2.55
N PRO A 9 -26.56 12.86 -3.22
CA PRO A 9 -26.43 12.90 -4.66
C PRO A 9 -27.65 12.39 -5.43
N SER A 10 -28.52 11.62 -4.76
CA SER A 10 -29.78 11.16 -5.33
C SER A 10 -30.76 12.30 -5.66
N GLY A 11 -30.75 13.40 -4.92
CA GLY A 11 -31.55 14.58 -5.21
C GLY A 11 -31.06 15.40 -6.42
N PHE A 12 -29.79 15.22 -6.78
CA PHE A 12 -29.20 15.95 -7.91
C PHE A 12 -29.64 15.42 -9.28
N PHE A 13 -30.02 14.16 -9.33
CA PHE A 13 -30.23 13.45 -10.59
C PHE A 13 -31.57 12.73 -10.70
N THR A 14 -32.31 12.60 -9.63
CA THR A 14 -33.69 12.16 -9.72
C THR A 14 -34.56 13.39 -9.96
N GLY A 15 -34.95 13.59 -11.19
CA GLY A 15 -36.02 14.52 -11.56
C GLY A 15 -37.30 14.09 -10.86
N ALA A 16 -37.42 14.41 -9.58
CA ALA A 16 -38.71 14.42 -8.92
C ALA A 16 -39.53 15.52 -9.59
N GLY A 17 -40.71 15.18 -10.08
CA GLY A 17 -41.63 16.05 -10.82
C GLY A 17 -42.03 17.29 -10.06
N GLY A 18 -41.13 18.25 -9.97
CA GLY A 18 -41.38 19.62 -9.60
C GLY A 18 -41.30 20.47 -10.83
N LYS A 19 -42.23 21.43 -10.97
CA LYS A 19 -42.36 22.42 -12.06
C LYS A 19 -41.09 22.54 -12.86
N ARG A 20 -41.20 22.38 -14.21
CA ARG A 20 -40.14 22.69 -15.17
C ARG A 20 -39.76 24.16 -14.98
N ASP A 21 -38.88 24.41 -14.03
CA ASP A 21 -38.15 25.66 -14.01
C ASP A 21 -37.40 25.73 -15.32
N SER A 22 -37.61 26.80 -16.06
CA SER A 22 -36.94 27.14 -17.31
C SER A 22 -35.48 26.74 -17.18
N TYR A 23 -35.00 25.95 -18.12
CA TYR A 23 -33.65 25.47 -18.33
C TYR A 23 -32.60 26.27 -17.54
N ALA A 24 -32.53 26.00 -16.23
CA ALA A 24 -31.49 26.56 -15.40
C ALA A 24 -30.20 25.95 -15.90
N ASN A 25 -29.32 26.79 -16.41
CA ASN A 25 -28.00 26.36 -16.85
C ASN A 25 -27.40 25.52 -15.70
N PRO A 26 -27.25 24.19 -15.87
CA PRO A 26 -26.77 23.31 -14.80
C PRO A 26 -25.37 23.69 -14.34
N PHE A 27 -24.65 24.53 -15.09
CA PHE A 27 -23.27 24.90 -14.84
C PHE A 27 -23.12 26.11 -13.90
N TYR A 28 -24.08 27.04 -13.83
CA TYR A 28 -23.90 28.30 -13.09
C TYR A 28 -24.75 28.44 -11.82
N GLY A 29 -25.88 27.80 -11.74
CA GLY A 29 -26.79 27.99 -10.58
C GLY A 29 -26.67 26.90 -9.51
N VAL A 30 -26.29 25.70 -9.93
CA VAL A 30 -26.38 24.51 -9.11
C VAL A 30 -25.07 24.27 -8.36
N ALA A 31 -23.92 24.49 -8.99
CA ALA A 31 -22.62 24.30 -8.35
C ALA A 31 -22.46 25.23 -7.13
N GLN A 32 -22.75 26.53 -7.27
CA GLN A 32 -22.67 27.49 -6.15
C GLN A 32 -23.63 27.18 -5.01
N LYS A 33 -24.79 26.61 -5.30
CA LYS A 33 -25.79 26.22 -4.28
C LYS A 33 -25.39 24.96 -3.52
N TYR A 34 -24.60 24.07 -4.14
CA TYR A 34 -24.27 22.76 -3.59
C TYR A 34 -22.85 22.63 -3.03
N ILE A 35 -21.96 23.60 -3.31
CA ILE A 35 -20.68 23.67 -2.60
C ILE A 35 -20.92 24.44 -1.29
N PRO A 36 -21.05 23.78 -0.16
CA PRO A 36 -21.12 24.46 1.13
C PRO A 36 -19.70 24.93 1.46
N LEU A 37 -19.25 26.03 0.86
CA LEU A 37 -17.94 26.66 1.13
C LEU A 37 -17.74 26.98 2.62
N ASN A 38 -18.82 27.00 3.39
CA ASN A 38 -18.84 27.26 4.82
C ASN A 38 -18.97 25.99 5.68
N SER A 39 -19.00 24.79 5.08
CA SER A 39 -19.12 23.53 5.81
C SER A 39 -17.99 22.58 5.42
N PRO A 40 -16.96 22.44 6.26
CA PRO A 40 -15.86 21.49 6.02
C PRO A 40 -16.36 20.04 5.81
N ASP A 41 -17.39 19.64 6.53
CA ASP A 41 -17.96 18.28 6.43
C ASP A 41 -18.65 18.04 5.08
N GLY A 42 -19.32 19.06 4.54
CA GLY A 42 -19.89 18.99 3.19
C GLY A 42 -18.81 18.83 2.11
N MET A 43 -17.69 19.54 2.24
CA MET A 43 -16.55 19.41 1.32
C MET A 43 -15.93 18.01 1.40
N LEU A 44 -15.76 17.45 2.61
CA LEU A 44 -15.23 16.09 2.81
C LEU A 44 -16.19 15.03 2.26
N TRP A 45 -17.49 15.27 2.34
CA TRP A 45 -18.48 14.37 1.74
C TRP A 45 -18.35 14.33 0.22
N TRP A 46 -18.21 15.49 -0.44
CA TRP A 46 -17.99 15.57 -1.88
C TRP A 46 -16.66 14.95 -2.31
N ALA A 47 -15.60 15.15 -1.51
CA ALA A 47 -14.30 14.52 -1.74
C ALA A 47 -14.41 12.99 -1.77
N ASN A 48 -15.11 12.41 -0.81
CA ASN A 48 -15.39 10.97 -0.78
C ASN A 48 -16.23 10.52 -1.98
N HIS A 49 -17.23 11.32 -2.37
CA HIS A 49 -18.08 11.01 -3.52
C HIS A 49 -17.27 10.96 -4.82
N PHE A 50 -16.41 11.95 -5.08
CA PHE A 50 -15.57 11.99 -6.27
C PHE A 50 -14.53 10.85 -6.28
N LEU A 51 -13.91 10.57 -5.14
CA LEU A 51 -12.96 9.47 -5.01
C LEU A 51 -13.56 8.12 -5.41
N LEU A 52 -14.80 7.86 -5.01
CA LEU A 52 -15.48 6.59 -5.28
C LEU A 52 -16.11 6.51 -6.67
N ARG A 53 -16.45 7.64 -7.29
CA ARG A 53 -17.16 7.68 -8.57
C ARG A 53 -16.26 7.78 -9.79
N PHE A 54 -15.11 8.44 -9.65
CA PHE A 54 -14.21 8.68 -10.79
C PHE A 54 -12.95 7.82 -10.66
N GLY A 55 -12.94 6.65 -11.32
CA GLY A 55 -11.84 5.70 -11.27
C GLY A 55 -10.50 6.29 -11.73
N PHE A 56 -10.50 7.17 -12.74
CA PHE A 56 -9.28 7.83 -13.20
C PHE A 56 -8.69 8.76 -12.14
N TYR A 57 -9.55 9.45 -11.37
CA TYR A 57 -9.13 10.31 -10.26
C TYR A 57 -8.51 9.50 -9.14
N HIS A 58 -9.17 8.41 -8.71
CA HIS A 58 -8.60 7.49 -7.73
C HIS A 58 -7.24 6.94 -8.17
N ALA A 59 -7.12 6.53 -9.44
CA ALA A 59 -5.85 6.02 -9.99
C ALA A 59 -4.75 7.09 -9.98
N ALA A 60 -5.09 8.34 -10.33
CA ALA A 60 -4.16 9.47 -10.28
C ALA A 60 -3.65 9.71 -8.86
N LEU A 61 -4.56 9.80 -7.87
CA LEU A 61 -4.18 10.00 -6.47
C LEU A 61 -3.32 8.84 -5.93
N SER A 62 -3.67 7.59 -6.27
CA SER A 62 -2.88 6.42 -5.85
C SER A 62 -1.47 6.43 -6.44
N ARG A 63 -1.31 6.87 -7.70
CA ARG A 63 0.02 7.02 -8.32
C ARG A 63 0.86 8.08 -7.62
N ILE A 64 0.29 9.25 -7.33
CA ILE A 64 0.99 10.31 -6.59
C ILE A 64 1.40 9.80 -5.20
N ALA A 65 0.47 9.19 -4.45
CA ALA A 65 0.72 8.70 -3.11
C ALA A 65 1.89 7.71 -3.06
N ASN A 66 1.95 6.78 -4.02
CA ASN A 66 2.96 5.74 -4.03
C ASN A 66 4.30 6.18 -4.66
N TYR A 67 4.30 7.23 -5.47
CA TYR A 67 5.49 7.71 -6.17
C TYR A 67 6.63 8.06 -5.22
N PHE A 68 6.32 8.69 -4.09
CA PHE A 68 7.30 9.17 -3.11
C PHE A 68 7.65 8.15 -2.03
N ILE A 69 7.07 6.95 -2.06
CA ILE A 69 7.37 5.89 -1.09
C ILE A 69 8.58 5.09 -1.56
N THR A 70 9.75 5.43 -1.06
CA THR A 70 11.04 4.85 -1.45
C THR A 70 11.55 3.86 -0.42
N SER A 71 12.70 4.16 0.17
CA SER A 71 13.33 3.40 1.24
C SER A 71 13.42 4.22 2.51
N LEU A 72 13.40 3.55 3.67
CA LEU A 72 13.56 4.20 4.97
C LEU A 72 15.04 4.45 5.25
N LYS A 73 15.32 5.67 5.73
CA LYS A 73 16.58 6.05 6.34
C LYS A 73 16.33 6.19 7.85
N ILE A 74 17.02 5.37 8.64
CA ILE A 74 16.94 5.39 10.10
C ILE A 74 18.28 5.89 10.64
N GLU A 75 18.28 7.04 11.28
CA GLU A 75 19.44 7.65 11.92
C GLU A 75 19.31 7.45 13.44
N CYS A 76 20.19 6.64 14.00
CA CYS A 76 20.29 6.35 15.43
C CYS A 76 21.74 6.03 15.77
N ASP A 77 22.23 6.55 16.89
CA ASP A 77 23.60 6.31 17.33
C ASP A 77 23.84 4.86 17.78
N ASP A 78 22.81 4.23 18.36
CA ASP A 78 22.87 2.83 18.75
C ASP A 78 22.49 1.91 17.59
N SER A 79 23.44 1.07 17.17
CA SER A 79 23.24 0.09 16.09
C SER A 79 22.19 -0.96 16.43
N THR A 80 22.04 -1.32 17.71
CA THR A 80 21.06 -2.31 18.16
C THR A 80 19.64 -1.72 18.16
N ALA A 81 19.49 -0.46 18.54
CA ALA A 81 18.23 0.27 18.44
C ALA A 81 17.82 0.45 16.96
N LYS A 82 18.77 0.81 16.10
CA LYS A 82 18.54 0.95 14.65
C LYS A 82 17.97 -0.34 14.03
N GLN A 83 18.53 -1.49 14.37
CA GLN A 83 18.06 -2.79 13.88
C GLN A 83 16.63 -3.09 14.37
N LYS A 84 16.34 -2.84 15.65
CA LYS A 84 15.00 -3.01 16.21
C LYS A 84 13.96 -2.12 15.56
N TYR A 85 14.29 -0.85 15.28
CA TYR A 85 13.39 0.04 14.52
C TYR A 85 13.08 -0.51 13.15
N LYS A 86 14.09 -1.02 12.43
CA LYS A 86 13.89 -1.61 11.11
C LYS A 86 12.92 -2.78 11.16
N GLU A 87 13.12 -3.72 12.10
CA GLU A 87 12.23 -4.86 12.30
C GLU A 87 10.80 -4.43 12.62
N ILE A 88 10.62 -3.46 13.53
CA ILE A 88 9.29 -2.96 13.91
C ILE A 88 8.58 -2.28 12.74
N PHE A 89 9.28 -1.44 11.95
CA PHE A 89 8.68 -0.80 10.78
C PHE A 89 8.31 -1.81 9.70
N ASP A 90 9.13 -2.84 9.49
CA ASP A 90 8.84 -3.92 8.54
C ASP A 90 7.59 -4.73 9.00
N ASP A 91 7.47 -5.05 10.28
CA ASP A 91 6.29 -5.70 10.88
C ASP A 91 5.02 -4.84 10.76
N LEU A 92 5.15 -3.52 10.87
CA LEU A 92 4.04 -2.58 10.68
C LEU A 92 3.66 -2.40 9.21
N HIS A 93 4.37 -3.03 8.27
CA HIS A 93 4.15 -2.84 6.84
C HIS A 93 4.15 -1.35 6.42
N TRP A 94 5.19 -0.62 6.85
CA TRP A 94 5.28 0.84 6.74
C TRP A 94 4.94 1.40 5.36
N LYS A 95 5.26 0.68 4.25
CA LYS A 95 4.90 1.10 2.89
C LYS A 95 3.38 1.18 2.68
N GLN A 96 2.64 0.20 3.22
CA GLN A 96 1.17 0.20 3.13
C GLN A 96 0.58 1.30 3.99
N VAL A 97 1.16 1.56 5.16
CA VAL A 97 0.76 2.65 6.06
C VAL A 97 0.92 4.00 5.36
N LEU A 98 2.06 4.25 4.72
CA LEU A 98 2.30 5.48 3.97
C LEU A 98 1.41 5.59 2.72
N SER A 99 1.18 4.49 2.00
CA SER A 99 0.27 4.47 0.85
C SER A 99 -1.16 4.87 1.26
N MET A 100 -1.63 4.34 2.39
CA MET A 100 -2.94 4.69 2.94
C MET A 100 -2.98 6.15 3.43
N ALA A 101 -1.92 6.60 4.12
CA ALA A 101 -1.80 7.99 4.55
C ALA A 101 -1.82 8.96 3.35
N GLY A 102 -1.04 8.65 2.31
CA GLY A 102 -0.96 9.45 1.09
C GLY A 102 -2.28 9.51 0.34
N LEU A 103 -2.97 8.39 0.18
CA LEU A 103 -4.28 8.37 -0.46
C LEU A 103 -5.29 9.22 0.32
N ASN A 104 -5.36 9.09 1.65
CA ASN A 104 -6.22 9.92 2.48
C ASN A 104 -5.84 11.40 2.42
N LEU A 105 -4.53 11.71 2.44
CA LEU A 105 -4.04 13.07 2.33
C LEU A 105 -4.44 13.73 1.02
N LEU A 106 -4.30 13.03 -0.09
CA LEU A 106 -4.65 13.54 -1.41
C LEU A 106 -6.16 13.64 -1.62
N ALA A 107 -6.93 12.68 -1.08
CA ALA A 107 -8.38 12.66 -1.21
C ALA A 107 -9.05 13.73 -0.36
N TYR A 108 -8.67 13.83 0.92
CA TYR A 108 -9.34 14.67 1.91
C TYR A 108 -8.51 15.89 2.34
N SER A 109 -7.27 16.00 1.90
CA SER A 109 -6.28 16.98 2.37
C SER A 109 -6.02 16.95 3.88
N ASN A 110 -6.54 15.96 4.57
CA ASN A 110 -6.43 15.72 6.00
C ASN A 110 -6.23 14.25 6.29
N VAL A 111 -5.28 13.93 7.16
CA VAL A 111 -5.05 12.57 7.65
C VAL A 111 -5.01 12.59 9.17
N PHE A 112 -5.83 11.79 9.77
CA PHE A 112 -5.88 11.62 11.21
C PHE A 112 -5.43 10.22 11.56
N VAL A 113 -4.31 10.11 12.27
CA VAL A 113 -3.73 8.82 12.64
C VAL A 113 -3.55 8.76 14.15
N SER A 114 -3.99 7.68 14.74
CA SER A 114 -3.65 7.35 16.11
C SER A 114 -2.76 6.11 16.17
N VAL A 115 -1.70 6.20 16.96
CA VAL A 115 -0.79 5.11 17.27
C VAL A 115 -1.21 4.57 18.63
N ASN A 116 -1.99 3.49 18.62
CA ASN A 116 -2.58 2.95 19.83
C ASN A 116 -1.78 1.75 20.33
N GLN A 117 -1.38 1.82 21.58
CA GLN A 117 -0.81 0.68 22.28
C GLN A 117 -1.91 -0.33 22.57
N GLY A 118 -1.68 -1.60 22.27
CA GLY A 118 -2.57 -2.67 22.65
C GLY A 118 -2.78 -2.70 24.16
N PHE A 119 -3.91 -3.19 24.59
CA PHE A 119 -4.22 -3.31 26.01
C PHE A 119 -4.67 -4.73 26.35
N GLU A 120 -4.49 -5.08 27.60
CA GLU A 120 -5.06 -6.28 28.22
C GLU A 120 -6.12 -5.88 29.23
N ARG A 121 -7.31 -6.49 29.11
CA ARG A 121 -8.41 -6.21 30.02
C ARG A 121 -8.38 -7.16 31.21
N PHE A 122 -8.36 -6.57 32.40
CA PHE A 122 -8.47 -7.29 33.65
C PHE A 122 -9.82 -6.96 34.31
N LEU A 123 -10.50 -7.99 34.78
CA LEU A 123 -11.73 -7.84 35.55
C LEU A 123 -11.37 -7.85 37.04
N VAL A 124 -11.82 -6.83 37.76
CA VAL A 124 -11.57 -6.67 39.20
C VAL A 124 -12.75 -7.18 39.98
N CYS A 125 -12.52 -8.12 40.89
CA CYS A 125 -13.54 -8.65 41.75
C CYS A 125 -13.85 -7.65 42.89
N PRO A 126 -15.11 -7.21 43.07
CA PRO A 126 -15.47 -6.26 44.14
C PRO A 126 -15.32 -6.86 45.53
N LYS A 127 -15.33 -8.21 45.68
CA LYS A 127 -15.25 -8.88 46.98
C LYS A 127 -13.81 -9.12 47.45
N CYS A 128 -12.91 -9.54 46.53
CA CYS A 128 -11.54 -9.93 46.93
C CYS A 128 -10.46 -9.04 46.28
N GLY A 129 -10.82 -8.07 45.45
CA GLY A 129 -9.89 -7.15 44.76
C GLY A 129 -8.98 -7.80 43.72
N LYS A 130 -9.08 -9.12 43.49
CA LYS A 130 -8.19 -9.81 42.57
C LYS A 130 -8.48 -9.49 41.14
N HIS A 131 -7.42 -9.26 40.36
CA HIS A 131 -7.46 -9.00 38.94
C HIS A 131 -7.41 -10.31 38.15
N SER A 132 -8.38 -10.54 37.27
CA SER A 132 -8.43 -11.71 36.40
C SER A 132 -8.42 -11.27 34.94
N ASN A 133 -7.50 -11.79 34.11
CA ASN A 133 -7.47 -11.48 32.71
C ASN A 133 -8.72 -12.04 32.01
N ILE A 134 -9.41 -11.23 31.22
CA ILE A 134 -10.64 -11.59 30.53
C ILE A 134 -10.45 -12.76 29.54
N ASP A 135 -9.28 -12.93 28.97
CA ASP A 135 -8.98 -14.00 28.02
C ASP A 135 -8.92 -15.37 28.68
N LYS A 136 -8.65 -15.42 30.00
CA LYS A 136 -8.65 -16.65 30.80
C LYS A 136 -10.04 -17.03 31.33
N LEU A 137 -11.06 -16.16 31.09
CA LEU A 137 -12.42 -16.39 31.58
C LEU A 137 -13.32 -16.84 30.43
N ASN A 138 -13.73 -18.11 30.47
CA ASN A 138 -14.57 -18.70 29.42
C ASN A 138 -16.04 -18.22 29.46
N ASN A 139 -16.56 -17.91 30.66
CA ASN A 139 -17.98 -17.56 30.85
C ASN A 139 -18.11 -16.19 31.53
N TYR A 140 -18.49 -15.20 30.75
CA TYR A 140 -18.90 -13.89 31.25
C TYR A 140 -20.06 -13.34 30.41
N LYS A 141 -20.92 -12.54 31.01
CA LYS A 141 -21.95 -11.76 30.34
C LYS A 141 -21.57 -10.29 30.37
N PHE A 142 -21.57 -9.66 29.22
CA PHE A 142 -21.26 -8.25 29.07
C PHE A 142 -22.56 -7.42 29.17
N SER A 143 -22.54 -6.32 29.92
CA SER A 143 -23.64 -5.38 29.97
C SER A 143 -23.35 -4.13 29.14
N LYS A 144 -24.40 -3.48 28.59
CA LYS A 144 -24.29 -2.25 27.78
C LYS A 144 -23.51 -1.10 28.46
N LYS A 145 -23.31 -1.14 29.78
CA LYS A 145 -22.57 -0.13 30.55
C LYS A 145 -21.11 -0.49 30.79
N GLY A 146 -20.49 -1.31 29.95
CA GLY A 146 -19.08 -1.69 30.11
C GLY A 146 -18.79 -2.55 31.36
N LYS A 147 -19.82 -3.14 31.96
CA LYS A 147 -19.71 -3.99 33.15
C LYS A 147 -19.79 -5.45 32.75
N PHE A 148 -19.09 -6.29 33.49
CA PHE A 148 -18.96 -7.72 33.20
C PHE A 148 -19.57 -8.54 34.35
N ASN A 149 -20.53 -9.39 34.06
CA ASN A 149 -21.03 -10.34 35.04
C ASN A 149 -20.34 -11.67 34.84
N CYS A 150 -19.50 -12.07 35.80
CA CYS A 150 -18.73 -13.29 35.76
C CYS A 150 -18.50 -13.88 37.15
N LYS A 151 -18.04 -15.12 37.19
CA LYS A 151 -17.63 -15.79 38.43
C LYS A 151 -16.14 -15.55 38.69
N CYS A 152 -15.80 -15.03 39.84
CA CYS A 152 -14.40 -14.83 40.24
C CYS A 152 -13.69 -16.19 40.44
N PRO A 153 -12.56 -16.45 39.76
CA PRO A 153 -11.85 -17.72 39.90
C PRO A 153 -11.20 -17.93 41.30
N SER A 154 -11.05 -16.85 42.06
CA SER A 154 -10.36 -16.89 43.36
C SER A 154 -11.29 -17.03 44.58
N CYS A 155 -12.40 -16.30 44.58
CA CYS A 155 -13.32 -16.29 45.72
C CYS A 155 -14.71 -16.83 45.36
N ASN A 156 -14.93 -17.35 44.15
CA ASN A 156 -16.16 -17.87 43.62
C ASN A 156 -17.36 -16.87 43.64
N TYR A 157 -17.11 -15.60 43.92
CA TYR A 157 -18.14 -14.56 43.87
C TYR A 157 -18.68 -14.43 42.44
N THR A 158 -20.01 -14.51 42.31
CA THR A 158 -20.70 -14.30 41.03
C THR A 158 -21.39 -12.95 41.07
N GLY A 159 -21.03 -12.04 40.20
CA GLY A 159 -21.61 -10.68 40.19
C GLY A 159 -20.92 -9.76 39.19
N ILE A 160 -21.21 -8.48 39.30
CA ILE A 160 -20.70 -7.45 38.40
C ILE A 160 -19.25 -7.13 38.77
N HIS A 161 -18.37 -7.28 37.78
CA HIS A 161 -16.95 -6.94 37.83
C HIS A 161 -16.69 -5.72 36.97
N GLU A 162 -15.80 -4.84 37.40
CA GLU A 162 -15.33 -3.70 36.63
C GLU A 162 -14.12 -4.08 35.77
N GLY A 163 -14.11 -3.65 34.51
CA GLY A 163 -12.98 -3.83 33.61
C GLY A 163 -11.95 -2.72 33.80
N ILE A 164 -10.66 -3.10 33.94
CA ILE A 164 -9.51 -2.19 33.93
C ILE A 164 -8.62 -2.59 32.75
N ASP A 165 -8.31 -1.63 31.89
CA ASP A 165 -7.43 -1.83 30.76
C ASP A 165 -6.00 -1.45 31.15
N LYS A 166 -5.07 -2.40 31.01
CA LYS A 166 -3.65 -2.18 31.23
C LYS A 166 -2.93 -2.17 29.87
N PRO A 167 -2.08 -1.17 29.58
CA PRO A 167 -1.34 -1.14 28.34
C PRO A 167 -0.40 -2.34 28.23
N SER A 168 -0.38 -2.96 27.05
CA SER A 168 0.55 -4.04 26.73
C SER A 168 1.88 -3.48 26.26
N LYS A 169 2.99 -4.06 26.72
CA LYS A 169 4.34 -3.70 26.25
C LYS A 169 4.74 -4.42 24.95
N ASP A 170 3.89 -5.33 24.47
CA ASP A 170 4.16 -6.09 23.27
C ASP A 170 3.88 -5.21 22.04
N LEU A 171 4.88 -5.08 21.16
CA LEU A 171 4.74 -4.32 19.90
C LEU A 171 3.83 -5.00 18.89
N GLU A 172 3.69 -6.33 18.94
CA GLU A 172 2.70 -7.07 18.14
C GLU A 172 1.27 -6.58 18.37
N LYS A 173 1.02 -5.86 19.48
CA LYS A 173 -0.27 -5.24 19.80
C LYS A 173 -0.30 -3.74 19.50
N LEU A 174 0.70 -3.19 18.80
CA LEU A 174 0.65 -1.81 18.34
C LEU A 174 -0.32 -1.71 17.16
N ASN A 175 -1.30 -0.83 17.25
CA ASN A 175 -2.30 -0.62 16.21
C ASN A 175 -2.24 0.82 15.70
N LEU A 176 -2.07 0.95 14.39
CA LEU A 176 -2.24 2.21 13.68
C LEU A 176 -3.68 2.31 13.20
N THR A 177 -4.38 3.36 13.61
CA THR A 177 -5.77 3.60 13.21
C THR A 177 -5.84 4.88 12.40
N PHE A 178 -6.32 4.76 11.15
CA PHE A 178 -6.70 5.89 10.32
C PHE A 178 -8.16 6.22 10.56
N TRP A 179 -8.42 7.48 10.91
CA TRP A 179 -9.75 7.95 11.25
C TRP A 179 -10.41 8.63 10.04
N ASP A 180 -11.71 8.46 9.90
CA ASP A 180 -12.48 9.17 8.87
C ASP A 180 -12.48 10.67 9.18
N PRO A 181 -11.99 11.54 8.30
CA PRO A 181 -11.97 12.99 8.54
C PRO A 181 -13.34 13.60 8.78
N ARG A 182 -14.42 12.92 8.38
CA ARG A 182 -15.80 13.37 8.58
C ARG A 182 -16.31 13.14 10.01
N GLU A 183 -15.69 12.19 10.73
CA GLU A 183 -16.04 11.85 12.10
C GLU A 183 -15.18 12.61 13.13
N ILE A 184 -14.17 13.35 12.67
CA ILE A 184 -13.28 14.11 13.55
C ILE A 184 -13.75 15.55 13.64
N VAL A 185 -14.01 16.00 14.87
CA VAL A 185 -14.33 17.39 15.21
C VAL A 185 -13.09 18.04 15.79
N ILE A 186 -12.74 19.21 15.28
CA ILE A 186 -11.60 19.99 15.75
C ILE A 186 -12.13 21.25 16.45
N ARG A 187 -11.64 21.50 17.65
CA ARG A 187 -11.76 22.82 18.30
C ARG A 187 -10.46 23.55 18.04
N PHE A 188 -10.54 24.52 17.16
CA PHE A 188 -9.39 25.29 16.68
C PHE A 188 -9.45 26.71 17.27
N GLU A 189 -8.36 27.14 17.88
CA GLU A 189 -8.20 28.51 18.37
C GLU A 189 -7.36 29.29 17.34
N GLU A 190 -8.02 30.24 16.66
CA GLU A 190 -7.44 30.98 15.53
C GLU A 190 -6.22 31.83 15.92
N THR A 191 -6.20 32.36 17.16
CA THR A 191 -5.14 33.28 17.61
C THR A 191 -3.85 32.56 18.01
N THR A 192 -3.99 31.38 18.61
CA THR A 192 -2.87 30.58 19.08
C THR A 192 -2.48 29.45 18.14
N GLY A 193 -3.35 29.13 17.18
CA GLY A 193 -3.19 27.98 16.29
C GLY A 193 -3.31 26.63 16.98
N SER A 194 -3.77 26.61 18.25
CA SER A 194 -3.90 25.35 18.99
C SER A 194 -5.16 24.59 18.59
N SER A 195 -5.06 23.26 18.58
CA SER A 195 -6.14 22.36 18.16
C SER A 195 -6.40 21.29 19.21
N GLN A 196 -7.66 21.04 19.50
CA GLN A 196 -8.12 19.85 20.25
C GLN A 196 -8.94 18.98 19.32
N TYR A 197 -8.73 17.68 19.39
CA TYR A 197 -9.34 16.71 18.47
C TYR A 197 -10.32 15.83 19.21
N PHE A 198 -11.51 15.65 18.64
CA PHE A 198 -12.57 14.83 19.21
C PHE A 198 -13.12 13.88 18.15
N TRP A 199 -13.40 12.65 18.53
CA TRP A 199 -14.13 11.72 17.68
C TRP A 199 -15.62 11.79 18.00
N ASP A 200 -16.42 12.15 17.01
CA ASP A 200 -17.87 12.03 17.04
C ASP A 200 -18.23 10.57 16.72
N ILE A 201 -18.61 9.82 17.75
CA ILE A 201 -18.80 8.38 17.65
C ILE A 201 -20.04 8.08 16.81
N PRO A 202 -19.92 7.43 15.63
CA PRO A 202 -21.07 7.13 14.78
C PRO A 202 -22.09 6.21 15.47
N LYS A 203 -23.37 6.49 15.30
CA LYS A 203 -24.47 5.69 15.88
C LYS A 203 -24.34 4.20 15.52
N ALA A 204 -23.97 3.89 14.27
CA ALA A 204 -23.74 2.52 13.81
C ALA A 204 -22.63 1.80 14.58
N TYR A 205 -21.57 2.53 15.00
CA TYR A 205 -20.52 1.97 15.84
C TYR A 205 -21.01 1.76 17.28
N VAL A 206 -21.74 2.73 17.84
CA VAL A 206 -22.37 2.60 19.18
C VAL A 206 -23.24 1.36 19.25
N GLU A 207 -24.09 1.12 18.25
CA GLU A 207 -24.93 -0.07 18.19
C GLU A 207 -24.11 -1.38 18.15
N LYS A 208 -23.02 -1.42 17.37
CA LYS A 208 -22.14 -2.59 17.29
C LYS A 208 -21.48 -2.91 18.62
N VAL A 209 -20.98 -1.88 19.31
CA VAL A 209 -20.20 -2.02 20.56
C VAL A 209 -21.14 -2.32 21.76
N THR A 210 -22.35 -1.80 21.75
CA THR A 210 -23.32 -2.00 22.86
C THR A 210 -24.12 -3.29 22.75
N ARG A 211 -24.03 -4.04 21.65
CA ARG A 211 -24.65 -5.36 21.52
C ARG A 211 -24.05 -6.35 22.53
N THR A 212 -24.89 -6.90 23.38
CA THR A 212 -24.49 -7.83 24.45
C THR A 212 -23.95 -9.17 23.96
N ASP A 213 -24.32 -9.57 22.73
CA ASP A 213 -23.96 -10.87 22.15
C ASP A 213 -22.55 -10.89 21.54
N ASN A 214 -21.93 -9.72 21.32
CA ASN A 214 -20.66 -9.63 20.65
C ASN A 214 -19.48 -9.62 21.64
N LYS A 215 -19.00 -10.82 22.00
CA LYS A 215 -17.84 -11.01 22.87
C LYS A 215 -16.56 -10.38 22.32
N PHE A 216 -16.44 -10.24 20.99
CA PHE A 216 -15.25 -9.65 20.36
C PHE A 216 -15.10 -8.17 20.76
N PHE A 217 -16.13 -7.36 20.57
CA PHE A 217 -16.08 -5.94 20.94
C PHE A 217 -15.90 -5.74 22.44
N SER A 218 -16.54 -6.56 23.28
CA SER A 218 -16.37 -6.47 24.73
C SER A 218 -14.93 -6.71 25.20
N LYS A 219 -14.11 -7.45 24.43
CA LYS A 219 -12.69 -7.70 24.72
C LYS A 219 -11.76 -6.65 24.10
N LYS A 220 -12.07 -6.20 22.89
CA LYS A 220 -11.15 -5.40 22.07
C LYS A 220 -11.40 -3.89 22.12
N THR A 221 -12.61 -3.44 22.49
CA THR A 221 -12.93 -2.01 22.60
C THR A 221 -12.39 -1.44 23.92
N PRO A 222 -11.55 -0.40 23.92
CA PRO A 222 -11.03 0.24 25.14
C PRO A 222 -12.13 0.76 26.06
N LYS A 223 -11.91 0.74 27.37
CA LYS A 223 -12.89 1.23 28.37
C LYS A 223 -13.26 2.70 28.14
N ILE A 224 -12.30 3.52 27.74
CA ILE A 224 -12.52 4.96 27.49
C ILE A 224 -13.61 5.21 26.44
N ILE A 225 -13.76 4.32 25.44
CA ILE A 225 -14.81 4.41 24.42
C ILE A 225 -16.19 4.10 25.04
N TYR A 226 -16.28 3.08 25.91
CA TYR A 226 -17.53 2.79 26.64
C TYR A 226 -17.94 3.95 27.54
N ASP A 227 -16.98 4.55 28.24
CA ASP A 227 -17.23 5.68 29.12
C ASP A 227 -17.69 6.91 28.32
N ALA A 228 -17.14 7.15 27.15
CA ALA A 228 -17.58 8.21 26.25
C ALA A 228 -19.02 7.97 25.75
N ILE A 229 -19.34 6.74 25.32
CA ILE A 229 -20.71 6.36 24.87
C ILE A 229 -21.74 6.50 25.99
N ILE A 230 -21.40 6.05 27.21
CA ILE A 230 -22.31 6.11 28.35
C ILE A 230 -22.62 7.56 28.74
N ASN A 231 -21.61 8.42 28.66
CA ASN A 231 -21.74 9.82 29.04
C ASN A 231 -22.23 10.71 27.88
N GLU A 232 -22.55 10.12 26.73
CA GLU A 232 -22.95 10.84 25.49
C GLU A 232 -21.97 11.97 25.13
N ARG A 233 -20.68 11.70 25.29
CA ARG A 233 -19.60 12.65 25.02
C ARG A 233 -18.79 12.21 23.83
N MET A 234 -18.26 13.19 23.10
CA MET A 234 -17.23 12.94 22.11
C MET A 234 -15.95 12.42 22.78
N LEU A 235 -15.24 11.51 22.13
CA LEU A 235 -13.97 11.01 22.64
C LEU A 235 -12.84 11.99 22.30
N GLU A 236 -12.20 12.56 23.32
CA GLU A 236 -11.03 13.42 23.13
C GLU A 236 -9.78 12.57 22.85
N PHE A 237 -9.02 12.94 21.83
CA PHE A 237 -7.77 12.29 21.49
C PHE A 237 -6.60 12.85 22.31
N ASN A 238 -5.72 11.96 22.73
CA ASN A 238 -4.47 12.35 23.36
C ASN A 238 -3.46 12.73 22.26
N ILE A 239 -3.04 13.98 22.21
CA ILE A 239 -2.11 14.53 21.22
C ILE A 239 -0.76 13.78 21.18
N LYS A 240 -0.37 13.11 22.28
CA LYS A 240 0.88 12.33 22.32
C LYS A 240 0.85 11.09 21.43
N ASN A 241 -0.31 10.54 21.15
CA ASN A 241 -0.51 9.33 20.37
C ASN A 241 -1.34 9.57 19.11
N PHE A 242 -1.67 10.82 18.84
CA PHE A 242 -2.53 11.22 17.74
C PHE A 242 -1.85 12.31 16.93
N VAL A 243 -1.85 12.17 15.62
CA VAL A 243 -1.28 13.16 14.70
C VAL A 243 -2.32 13.55 13.65
N HIS A 244 -2.41 14.84 13.38
CA HIS A 244 -3.16 15.42 12.27
C HIS A 244 -2.19 15.96 11.25
N LEU A 245 -2.12 15.31 10.10
CA LEU A 245 -1.34 15.73 8.95
C LEU A 245 -2.28 16.39 7.94
N LYS A 246 -1.90 17.56 7.45
CA LYS A 246 -2.76 18.36 6.56
C LYS A 246 -1.98 19.02 5.44
N MET A 247 -2.64 19.17 4.29
CA MET A 247 -2.13 19.99 3.19
C MET A 247 -2.26 21.48 3.52
N PRO A 248 -1.38 22.34 2.98
CA PRO A 248 -1.49 23.79 3.13
C PRO A 248 -2.86 24.28 2.61
N THR A 249 -3.49 25.17 3.39
CA THR A 249 -4.76 25.82 3.02
C THR A 249 -4.59 27.32 3.14
N PRO A 250 -5.12 28.11 2.17
CA PRO A 250 -5.11 29.57 2.26
C PRO A 250 -5.80 30.07 3.53
N ALA A 251 -5.18 31.06 4.21
CA ALA A 251 -5.66 31.58 5.50
C ALA A 251 -7.06 32.25 5.43
N GLY A 252 -7.48 32.70 4.24
CA GLY A 252 -8.76 33.37 4.07
C GLY A 252 -10.00 32.45 4.12
N ILE A 253 -9.78 31.14 4.22
CA ILE A 253 -10.87 30.17 4.21
C ILE A 253 -11.04 29.61 5.63
N LYS A 254 -12.22 29.86 6.22
CA LYS A 254 -12.57 29.33 7.54
C LYS A 254 -12.86 27.83 7.43
N SER A 255 -11.95 27.03 7.92
CA SER A 255 -12.01 25.55 7.81
C SER A 255 -11.95 24.84 9.17
N ASP A 256 -12.11 25.59 10.27
CA ASP A 256 -12.09 25.06 11.64
C ASP A 256 -10.88 24.14 11.93
N GLY A 257 -9.70 24.54 11.42
CA GLY A 257 -8.46 23.78 11.56
C GLY A 257 -8.28 22.61 10.59
N LYS A 258 -9.30 22.21 9.83
CA LYS A 258 -9.18 21.23 8.73
C LYS A 258 -8.61 21.88 7.46
N SER A 259 -7.96 21.12 6.63
CA SER A 259 -7.55 21.53 5.28
C SER A 259 -8.67 21.24 4.28
N ILE A 260 -8.74 22.04 3.20
CA ILE A 260 -9.76 21.89 2.16
C ILE A 260 -9.32 20.81 1.18
N PRO A 261 -10.21 19.82 0.88
CA PRO A 261 -9.94 18.81 -0.12
C PRO A 261 -9.65 19.44 -1.50
N ARG A 262 -8.59 19.02 -2.15
CA ARG A 262 -8.20 19.56 -3.46
C ARG A 262 -9.28 19.41 -4.55
N CYS A 263 -10.10 18.37 -4.47
CA CYS A 263 -11.20 18.16 -5.42
C CYS A 263 -12.22 19.31 -5.45
N ILE A 264 -12.28 20.12 -4.40
CA ILE A 264 -13.19 21.27 -4.36
C ILE A 264 -12.79 22.34 -5.38
N TYR A 265 -11.49 22.52 -5.63
CA TYR A 265 -11.00 23.44 -6.66
C TYR A 265 -11.30 22.98 -8.11
N MET A 266 -11.62 21.68 -8.27
CA MET A 266 -11.96 21.05 -9.54
C MET A 266 -13.45 20.65 -9.60
N PHE A 267 -14.26 21.19 -8.71
CA PHE A 267 -15.66 20.78 -8.55
C PHE A 267 -16.45 20.93 -9.86
N ASP A 268 -16.28 22.07 -10.53
CA ASP A 268 -17.01 22.39 -11.77
C ASP A 268 -16.61 21.42 -12.89
N ASP A 269 -15.34 21.05 -12.99
CA ASP A 269 -14.85 20.08 -13.99
C ASP A 269 -15.39 18.68 -13.73
N PHE A 270 -15.45 18.23 -12.46
CA PHE A 270 -16.07 16.95 -12.10
C PHE A 270 -17.57 16.93 -12.41
N PHE A 271 -18.25 18.04 -12.15
CA PHE A 271 -19.67 18.17 -12.45
C PHE A 271 -19.92 18.15 -13.95
N LEU A 272 -19.16 18.96 -14.71
CA LEU A 272 -19.19 18.98 -16.17
C LEU A 272 -18.96 17.58 -16.76
N LEU A 273 -17.92 16.90 -16.30
CA LEU A 273 -17.60 15.54 -16.73
C LEU A 273 -18.79 14.60 -16.52
N LYS A 274 -19.46 14.69 -15.35
CA LYS A 274 -20.60 13.82 -15.05
C LYS A 274 -21.81 14.10 -15.94
N VAL A 275 -22.07 15.38 -16.24
CA VAL A 275 -23.12 15.77 -17.17
C VAL A 275 -22.82 15.26 -18.57
N MET A 276 -21.57 15.40 -19.04
CA MET A 276 -21.16 14.94 -20.38
C MET A 276 -21.19 13.40 -20.50
N GLU A 277 -20.80 12.67 -19.46
CA GLU A 277 -20.93 11.20 -19.42
C GLU A 277 -22.40 10.78 -19.58
N ARG A 278 -23.33 11.45 -18.87
CA ARG A 278 -24.77 11.17 -19.00
C ARG A 278 -25.33 11.53 -20.37
N PHE A 279 -24.87 12.64 -20.91
CA PHE A 279 -25.25 13.03 -22.28
C PHE A 279 -24.78 11.96 -23.27
N ASN A 280 -23.56 11.46 -23.10
CA ASN A 280 -23.03 10.37 -23.92
C ASN A 280 -23.83 9.05 -23.73
N GLU A 281 -24.24 8.73 -22.49
CA GLU A 281 -25.14 7.58 -22.21
C GLU A 281 -26.47 7.74 -22.95
N ALA A 282 -27.07 8.95 -22.96
CA ALA A 282 -28.31 9.22 -23.65
C ALA A 282 -28.16 9.06 -25.19
N ILE A 283 -27.05 9.57 -25.74
CA ILE A 283 -26.70 9.39 -27.16
C ILE A 283 -26.56 7.91 -27.51
N CYS A 284 -25.83 7.12 -26.65
CA CYS A 284 -25.68 5.69 -26.87
C CYS A 284 -27.03 4.96 -26.83
N MET A 285 -27.93 5.36 -25.93
CA MET A 285 -29.27 4.79 -25.86
C MET A 285 -30.12 5.11 -27.11
N GLU A 286 -30.02 6.34 -27.64
CA GLU A 286 -30.67 6.71 -28.87
C GLU A 286 -30.10 5.97 -30.09
N ASP A 287 -28.79 5.75 -30.14
CA ASP A 287 -28.13 5.02 -31.24
C ASP A 287 -28.46 3.51 -31.20
N ILE A 288 -28.56 2.93 -30.01
CA ILE A 288 -28.92 1.51 -29.81
C ILE A 288 -30.42 1.26 -30.12
N ALA A 289 -31.28 2.16 -29.71
CA ALA A 289 -32.72 2.08 -29.91
C ALA A 289 -33.27 3.35 -30.59
N PRO A 290 -32.94 3.57 -31.88
CA PRO A 290 -33.40 4.77 -32.58
C PRO A 290 -34.91 4.81 -32.61
N PHE A 291 -35.45 6.03 -32.46
CA PHE A 291 -36.89 6.23 -32.55
C PHE A 291 -37.34 6.00 -33.98
N ARG A 292 -38.06 4.93 -34.22
CA ARG A 292 -38.54 4.53 -35.52
C ARG A 292 -40.00 4.97 -35.66
N VAL A 293 -40.25 5.82 -36.58
CA VAL A 293 -41.61 6.22 -36.95
C VAL A 293 -42.02 5.42 -38.18
N ILE A 294 -43.00 4.58 -37.97
CA ILE A 294 -43.62 3.83 -39.03
C ILE A 294 -44.93 4.53 -39.35
N SER A 295 -45.03 5.10 -40.53
CA SER A 295 -46.23 5.77 -41.02
C SER A 295 -46.79 5.04 -42.23
N MET A 296 -48.08 5.14 -42.44
CA MET A 296 -48.64 4.73 -43.74
C MET A 296 -48.16 5.70 -44.82
N ALA A 297 -47.77 5.16 -45.96
CA ALA A 297 -47.44 6.00 -47.11
C ALA A 297 -48.61 6.88 -47.46
N LYS A 298 -48.37 8.18 -47.55
CA LYS A 298 -49.42 9.17 -47.85
C LYS A 298 -49.96 8.99 -49.21
N GLU A 299 -49.12 8.61 -50.16
CA GLU A 299 -49.46 8.43 -51.58
C GLU A 299 -49.05 7.04 -52.06
N VAL A 300 -49.88 6.39 -52.80
CA VAL A 300 -49.60 5.11 -53.47
C VAL A 300 -49.86 5.38 -54.98
N ASN A 301 -48.82 5.27 -55.79
CA ASN A 301 -48.86 5.50 -57.22
C ASN A 301 -49.41 6.95 -57.62
N GLY A 302 -49.07 7.98 -56.83
CA GLY A 302 -49.47 9.34 -57.05
C GLY A 302 -50.94 9.68 -56.66
N GLN A 303 -51.61 8.77 -55.98
CA GLN A 303 -52.94 8.99 -55.42
C GLN A 303 -52.95 8.88 -53.90
N ALA A 304 -53.83 9.67 -53.24
CA ALA A 304 -53.97 9.60 -51.76
C ALA A 304 -54.37 8.19 -51.32
N ASN A 305 -53.71 7.68 -50.31
CA ASN A 305 -53.93 6.30 -49.79
C ASN A 305 -55.32 6.19 -49.16
N PRO A 306 -56.25 5.40 -49.75
CA PRO A 306 -57.63 5.33 -49.27
C PRO A 306 -57.78 4.63 -47.94
N ILE A 307 -56.74 3.89 -47.47
CA ILE A 307 -56.74 3.14 -46.24
C ILE A 307 -56.55 4.06 -45.04
N LEU A 308 -55.93 5.25 -45.20
CA LEU A 308 -55.70 6.24 -44.17
C LEU A 308 -56.98 6.66 -43.43
N THR A 309 -58.09 6.73 -44.11
CA THR A 309 -59.38 7.21 -43.58
C THR A 309 -60.26 6.13 -42.97
N GLN A 310 -60.12 4.87 -43.40
CA GLN A 310 -61.07 3.80 -43.03
C GLN A 310 -60.51 2.77 -42.03
N HIS A 311 -59.22 2.58 -41.96
CA HIS A 311 -58.62 1.46 -41.16
C HIS A 311 -57.45 1.89 -40.27
N GLY A 312 -57.25 3.15 -39.96
CA GLY A 312 -56.13 3.66 -39.16
C GLY A 312 -55.97 3.01 -37.79
N GLY A 313 -57.08 2.70 -37.12
CA GLY A 313 -57.03 2.04 -35.80
C GLY A 313 -56.55 0.59 -35.83
N LYS A 314 -56.95 -0.21 -36.85
CA LYS A 314 -56.48 -1.58 -37.02
C LYS A 314 -55.00 -1.62 -37.43
N TRP A 315 -54.58 -0.67 -38.23
CA TRP A 315 -53.18 -0.50 -38.62
C TRP A 315 -52.30 -0.17 -37.40
N ALA A 316 -52.73 0.81 -36.58
CA ALA A 316 -51.98 1.20 -35.37
C ALA A 316 -51.83 0.05 -34.40
N SER A 317 -52.86 -0.79 -34.20
CA SER A 317 -52.78 -1.97 -33.33
C SER A 317 -51.86 -3.06 -33.90
N ALA A 318 -51.82 -3.23 -35.22
CA ALA A 318 -50.92 -4.20 -35.87
C ALA A 318 -49.43 -3.75 -35.75
N VAL A 319 -49.17 -2.44 -35.91
CA VAL A 319 -47.82 -1.87 -35.72
C VAL A 319 -47.38 -1.97 -34.25
N ASP A 320 -48.29 -1.70 -33.30
CA ASP A 320 -47.97 -1.84 -31.86
C ASP A 320 -47.68 -3.29 -31.48
N GLN A 321 -48.40 -4.23 -32.05
CA GLN A 321 -48.14 -5.67 -31.87
C GLN A 321 -46.79 -6.06 -32.48
N MET A 322 -46.47 -5.60 -33.69
CA MET A 322 -45.17 -5.84 -34.33
C MET A 322 -44.02 -5.28 -33.47
N ILE A 323 -44.15 -4.06 -32.94
CA ILE A 323 -43.14 -3.48 -32.06
C ILE A 323 -42.94 -4.31 -30.78
N LYS A 324 -44.03 -4.82 -30.21
CA LYS A 324 -43.96 -5.71 -29.02
C LYS A 324 -43.25 -7.01 -29.34
N GLU A 325 -43.60 -7.65 -30.46
CA GLU A 325 -42.96 -8.89 -30.90
C GLU A 325 -41.49 -8.68 -31.24
N HIS A 326 -41.11 -7.61 -31.92
CA HIS A 326 -39.74 -7.28 -32.25
C HIS A 326 -38.89 -6.99 -30.99
N ARG A 327 -39.50 -6.44 -29.92
CA ARG A 327 -38.81 -6.26 -28.63
C ARG A 327 -38.49 -7.58 -27.92
N VAL A 328 -39.30 -8.60 -28.14
CA VAL A 328 -39.11 -9.95 -27.58
C VAL A 328 -38.13 -10.76 -28.42
N ASP A 329 -38.27 -10.67 -29.76
CA ASP A 329 -37.39 -11.32 -30.74
C ASP A 329 -36.93 -10.31 -31.80
N PRO A 330 -35.74 -9.73 -31.68
CA PRO A 330 -35.18 -8.78 -32.64
C PRO A 330 -34.97 -9.38 -34.04
N ALA A 331 -34.95 -10.70 -34.19
CA ALA A 331 -34.82 -11.39 -35.48
C ALA A 331 -36.15 -11.68 -36.17
N SER A 332 -37.28 -11.30 -35.55
CA SER A 332 -38.60 -11.53 -36.13
C SER A 332 -38.83 -10.75 -37.41
N TYR A 333 -39.39 -11.43 -38.42
CA TYR A 333 -39.80 -10.81 -39.71
C TYR A 333 -41.28 -10.54 -39.69
N HIS A 334 -41.65 -9.32 -40.01
CA HIS A 334 -43.05 -8.88 -40.11
C HIS A 334 -43.37 -8.45 -41.53
N THR A 335 -44.42 -8.99 -42.10
CA THR A 335 -44.93 -8.61 -43.43
C THR A 335 -46.22 -7.82 -43.28
N PHE A 336 -46.27 -6.65 -43.89
CA PHE A 336 -47.46 -5.83 -43.90
C PHE A 336 -48.08 -5.77 -45.29
N PRO A 337 -49.40 -5.95 -45.41
CA PRO A 337 -50.06 -5.90 -46.68
C PRO A 337 -50.25 -4.45 -47.23
N PHE A 338 -49.75 -3.46 -46.53
CA PHE A 338 -49.91 -2.06 -46.87
C PHE A 338 -48.55 -1.39 -47.08
N PRO A 339 -48.47 -0.43 -47.99
CA PRO A 339 -47.22 0.35 -48.14
C PRO A 339 -46.95 1.13 -46.89
N LEU A 340 -45.72 0.94 -46.35
CA LEU A 340 -45.20 1.59 -45.16
C LEU A 340 -44.14 2.61 -45.56
N ASP A 341 -44.19 3.78 -44.94
CA ASP A 341 -43.10 4.74 -44.97
C ASP A 341 -42.37 4.63 -43.65
N PHE A 342 -41.07 4.36 -43.71
CA PHE A 342 -40.22 4.19 -42.55
C PHE A 342 -39.29 5.39 -42.44
N GLN A 343 -39.45 6.13 -41.36
CA GLN A 343 -38.56 7.21 -41.01
C GLN A 343 -37.83 6.87 -39.71
N GLN A 344 -36.53 6.81 -39.77
CA GLN A 344 -35.70 6.70 -38.60
C GLN A 344 -35.33 8.11 -38.13
N LEU A 345 -35.81 8.48 -36.95
CA LEU A 345 -35.44 9.71 -36.27
C LEU A 345 -34.34 9.34 -35.27
N GLY A 346 -33.12 9.79 -35.54
CA GLY A 346 -31.93 9.42 -34.75
C GLY A 346 -31.05 8.41 -35.50
N GLY A 347 -29.90 8.13 -34.98
CA GLY A 347 -28.90 7.24 -35.60
C GLY A 347 -27.62 7.94 -36.07
N ASP A 348 -27.65 9.27 -36.24
CA ASP A 348 -26.46 10.11 -36.51
C ASP A 348 -25.84 10.67 -35.22
N ALA A 349 -26.26 10.14 -34.08
CA ALA A 349 -25.90 10.64 -32.77
C ALA A 349 -24.39 10.47 -32.43
N LYS A 350 -23.70 9.58 -33.15
CA LYS A 350 -22.24 9.41 -33.00
C LYS A 350 -21.46 10.71 -33.22
N ASN A 351 -21.89 11.52 -34.14
CA ASN A 351 -21.24 12.80 -34.47
C ASN A 351 -21.47 13.87 -33.38
N LEU A 352 -22.46 13.66 -32.52
CA LEU A 352 -22.81 14.56 -31.42
C LEU A 352 -22.15 14.15 -30.08
N ALA A 353 -21.43 13.02 -30.05
CA ALA A 353 -20.79 12.56 -28.81
C ALA A 353 -19.71 13.55 -28.34
N PRO A 354 -19.80 14.07 -27.11
CA PRO A 354 -18.91 15.14 -26.61
C PRO A 354 -17.55 14.59 -26.17
N VAL A 355 -16.91 13.73 -26.96
CA VAL A 355 -15.67 13.05 -26.63
C VAL A 355 -14.53 14.04 -26.34
N GLU A 356 -14.40 15.08 -27.13
CA GLU A 356 -13.39 16.11 -26.93
C GLU A 356 -13.61 16.88 -25.62
N LEU A 357 -14.86 17.23 -25.31
CA LEU A 357 -15.21 17.92 -24.07
C LEU A 357 -14.95 17.06 -22.85
N ILE A 358 -15.24 15.75 -22.92
CA ILE A 358 -14.94 14.77 -21.87
C ILE A 358 -13.43 14.69 -21.65
N ASN A 359 -12.65 14.59 -22.73
CA ASN A 359 -11.19 14.53 -22.64
C ASN A 359 -10.60 15.85 -22.11
N ASN A 360 -11.13 16.99 -22.50
CA ASN A 360 -10.72 18.29 -21.99
C ASN A 360 -11.02 18.43 -20.48
N ALA A 361 -12.21 18.03 -20.03
CA ALA A 361 -12.55 18.04 -18.61
C ALA A 361 -11.63 17.12 -17.79
N ARG A 362 -11.32 15.92 -18.29
CA ARG A 362 -10.33 15.03 -17.66
C ARG A 362 -8.93 15.63 -17.63
N ALA A 363 -8.51 16.28 -18.73
CA ALA A 363 -7.23 16.97 -18.80
C ALA A 363 -7.14 18.11 -17.78
N ASN A 364 -8.20 18.91 -17.64
CA ASN A 364 -8.27 19.98 -16.65
C ASN A 364 -8.13 19.45 -15.21
N ILE A 365 -8.82 18.36 -14.88
CA ILE A 365 -8.72 17.72 -13.57
C ILE A 365 -7.28 17.21 -13.32
N LEU A 366 -6.64 16.58 -14.30
CA LEU A 366 -5.25 16.11 -14.17
C LEU A 366 -4.27 17.28 -14.03
N ASN A 367 -4.45 18.35 -14.81
CA ASN A 367 -3.65 19.56 -14.71
C ASN A 367 -3.79 20.25 -13.34
N ALA A 368 -5.01 20.31 -12.80
CA ALA A 368 -5.25 20.82 -11.45
C ALA A 368 -4.60 19.97 -10.34
N LEU A 369 -4.34 18.68 -10.62
CA LEU A 369 -3.53 17.80 -9.79
C LEU A 369 -2.03 17.93 -10.06
N ASN A 370 -1.59 18.85 -10.90
CA ASN A 370 -0.21 18.97 -11.36
C ASN A 370 0.35 17.67 -11.98
N ILE A 371 -0.51 16.90 -12.64
CA ILE A 371 -0.12 15.71 -13.40
C ILE A 371 -0.24 16.06 -14.89
N PRO A 372 0.88 16.20 -15.62
CA PRO A 372 0.82 16.33 -17.07
C PRO A 372 0.06 15.15 -17.68
N GLN A 373 -0.85 15.43 -18.62
CA GLN A 373 -1.67 14.40 -19.27
C GLN A 373 -0.80 13.35 -19.97
N GLU A 374 0.31 13.78 -20.54
CA GLU A 374 1.27 12.92 -21.21
C GLU A 374 1.94 11.94 -20.21
N LEU A 375 2.21 12.41 -18.98
CA LEU A 375 2.73 11.55 -17.91
C LEU A 375 1.68 10.53 -17.46
N TYR A 376 0.42 10.95 -17.38
CA TYR A 376 -0.69 10.07 -17.02
C TYR A 376 -0.93 8.98 -18.06
N ASN A 377 -0.90 9.34 -19.35
CA ASN A 377 -1.12 8.45 -20.49
C ASN A 377 0.14 7.67 -20.90
N MET A 378 1.30 7.92 -20.27
CA MET A 378 2.60 7.34 -20.63
C MET A 378 3.02 7.65 -22.08
N SER A 379 2.60 8.79 -22.63
CA SER A 379 2.88 9.24 -24.00
C SER A 379 4.04 10.25 -24.09
N LEU A 380 4.82 10.42 -23.01
CA LEU A 380 5.95 11.35 -22.96
C LEU A 380 7.07 10.93 -23.92
N THR A 381 7.53 11.88 -24.68
CA THR A 381 8.79 11.73 -25.43
C THR A 381 9.98 11.78 -24.46
N VAL A 382 11.07 11.10 -24.79
CA VAL A 382 12.29 11.06 -23.95
C VAL A 382 12.80 12.47 -23.61
N GLN A 383 12.68 13.41 -24.54
CA GLN A 383 13.13 14.80 -24.35
C GLN A 383 12.23 15.61 -23.39
N ALA A 384 10.92 15.36 -23.41
CA ALA A 384 9.94 16.06 -22.56
C ALA A 384 9.81 15.43 -21.16
N ALA A 385 10.25 14.19 -21.00
CA ALA A 385 10.08 13.44 -19.74
C ALA A 385 10.81 14.09 -18.56
N GLY A 386 12.05 14.55 -18.72
CA GLY A 386 12.84 15.17 -17.66
C GLY A 386 12.18 16.43 -17.07
N PRO A 387 11.88 17.48 -17.88
CA PRO A 387 11.23 18.69 -17.40
C PRO A 387 9.85 18.45 -16.79
N ALA A 388 9.03 17.55 -17.38
CA ALA A 388 7.70 17.22 -16.88
C ALA A 388 7.78 16.52 -15.50
N LEU A 389 8.72 15.59 -15.32
CA LEU A 389 8.96 14.93 -14.05
C LEU A 389 9.47 15.91 -12.99
N ARG A 390 10.38 16.81 -13.32
CA ARG A 390 10.84 17.88 -12.38
C ARG A 390 9.69 18.73 -11.88
N LEU A 391 8.81 19.17 -12.80
CA LEU A 391 7.64 19.97 -12.43
C LEU A 391 6.71 19.19 -11.49
N PHE A 392 6.46 17.93 -11.80
CA PHE A 392 5.65 17.03 -10.98
C PHE A 392 6.27 16.80 -9.60
N GLU A 393 7.55 16.45 -9.53
CA GLU A 393 8.28 16.23 -8.27
C GLU A 393 8.29 17.47 -7.38
N ASN A 394 8.58 18.66 -7.95
CA ASN A 394 8.58 19.91 -7.20
C ASN A 394 7.20 20.28 -6.68
N SER A 395 6.15 20.03 -7.46
CA SER A 395 4.76 20.32 -7.06
C SER A 395 4.30 19.48 -5.88
N TRP A 396 4.82 18.26 -5.74
CA TRP A 396 4.43 17.30 -4.73
C TRP A 396 5.49 17.04 -3.65
N ALA A 397 6.66 17.69 -3.74
CA ALA A 397 7.73 17.57 -2.74
C ALA A 397 7.25 17.72 -1.27
N PRO A 398 6.30 18.64 -0.94
CA PRO A 398 5.80 18.77 0.45
C PRO A 398 5.15 17.48 1.01
N ILE A 399 4.75 16.54 0.17
CA ILE A 399 4.19 15.25 0.62
C ILE A 399 5.25 14.41 1.37
N ILE A 400 6.52 14.54 0.97
CA ILE A 400 7.62 13.82 1.60
C ILE A 400 7.78 14.28 3.05
N ASP A 401 7.68 15.59 3.30
CA ASP A 401 7.78 16.15 4.66
C ASP A 401 6.64 15.62 5.53
N ILE A 402 5.41 15.56 4.98
CA ILE A 402 4.26 15.01 5.70
C ILE A 402 4.44 13.52 6.00
N TYR A 403 5.02 12.75 5.09
CA TYR A 403 5.36 11.35 5.35
C TYR A 403 6.44 11.21 6.42
N ASN A 404 7.45 12.05 6.39
CA ASN A 404 8.51 12.08 7.40
C ASN A 404 7.97 12.46 8.78
N ASP A 405 7.02 13.39 8.87
CA ASP A 405 6.34 13.75 10.12
C ASP A 405 5.56 12.56 10.69
N LEU A 406 4.86 11.79 9.83
CA LEU A 406 4.16 10.58 10.26
C LEU A 406 5.14 9.51 10.78
N LEU A 407 6.22 9.25 10.04
CA LEU A 407 7.24 8.28 10.42
C LEU A 407 7.93 8.68 11.73
N GLY A 408 8.26 9.97 11.88
CA GLY A 408 8.83 10.53 13.10
C GLY A 408 7.91 10.34 14.30
N HIS A 409 6.61 10.67 14.14
CA HIS A 409 5.62 10.47 15.19
C HIS A 409 5.48 8.99 15.62
N ILE A 410 5.44 8.08 14.63
CA ILE A 410 5.41 6.63 14.91
C ILE A 410 6.67 6.20 15.67
N ALA A 411 7.85 6.68 15.25
CA ALA A 411 9.12 6.37 15.91
C ALA A 411 9.17 6.88 17.35
N GLU A 412 8.70 8.11 17.62
CA GLU A 412 8.60 8.65 18.98
C GLU A 412 7.69 7.83 19.89
N VAL A 413 6.54 7.38 19.38
CA VAL A 413 5.61 6.55 20.15
C VAL A 413 6.25 5.19 20.45
N ILE A 414 6.94 4.58 19.48
CA ILE A 414 7.68 3.32 19.67
C ILE A 414 8.79 3.49 20.72
N ALA A 415 9.57 4.59 20.65
CA ALA A 415 10.60 4.92 21.61
C ALA A 415 10.06 4.94 23.05
N LYS A 416 8.92 5.63 23.24
CA LYS A 416 8.25 5.74 24.56
C LYS A 416 7.73 4.40 25.07
N ILE A 417 7.17 3.55 24.20
CA ILE A 417 6.62 2.25 24.60
C ILE A 417 7.72 1.26 24.98
N LYS A 418 8.80 1.20 24.22
CA LYS A 418 9.90 0.22 24.40
C LYS A 418 11.07 0.77 25.21
N GLY A 419 11.10 2.07 25.48
CA GLY A 419 12.25 2.71 26.14
C GLY A 419 13.51 2.64 25.27
N LEU A 420 13.35 2.72 23.95
CA LEU A 420 14.47 2.78 23.01
C LEU A 420 15.01 4.21 22.93
N GLN A 421 16.27 4.34 22.51
CA GLN A 421 16.83 5.64 22.17
C GLN A 421 16.07 6.25 21.00
N ASP A 422 15.82 7.55 21.03
CA ASP A 422 15.14 8.27 19.94
C ASP A 422 15.89 8.09 18.62
N ALA A 423 15.14 7.80 17.56
CA ALA A 423 15.67 7.65 16.23
C ALA A 423 14.92 8.57 15.27
N LYS A 424 15.68 9.23 14.38
CA LYS A 424 15.10 10.00 13.29
C LYS A 424 14.85 9.06 12.12
N VAL A 425 13.58 8.91 11.76
CA VAL A 425 13.13 8.07 10.64
C VAL A 425 12.62 8.96 9.52
N SER A 426 13.15 8.79 8.32
CA SER A 426 12.78 9.58 7.15
C SER A 426 12.82 8.74 5.88
N LEU A 427 12.15 9.20 4.84
CA LEU A 427 12.25 8.63 3.50
C LEU A 427 13.51 9.15 2.80
N VAL A 428 14.13 8.30 2.01
CA VAL A 428 15.18 8.75 1.08
C VAL A 428 14.51 9.54 -0.05
N PRO A 429 14.90 10.80 -0.31
CA PRO A 429 14.29 11.59 -1.37
C PRO A 429 14.42 10.91 -2.74
N VAL A 430 13.32 10.92 -3.51
CA VAL A 430 13.35 10.53 -4.94
C VAL A 430 13.65 11.76 -5.76
N THR A 431 14.59 11.62 -6.66
CA THR A 431 14.89 12.61 -7.71
C THR A 431 15.14 11.86 -9.01
N LEU A 432 14.06 11.34 -9.62
CA LEU A 432 14.18 10.57 -10.87
C LEU A 432 14.65 11.45 -12.03
N SER A 433 14.27 12.72 -12.07
CA SER A 433 14.61 13.65 -13.14
C SER A 433 16.10 14.02 -13.20
N ASP A 434 16.75 14.10 -12.03
CA ASP A 434 18.17 14.52 -11.91
C ASP A 434 19.08 13.38 -11.47
N ASP A 435 18.54 12.20 -11.25
CA ASP A 435 19.26 11.11 -10.61
C ASP A 435 20.48 10.67 -11.42
N MET A 436 20.36 10.60 -12.74
CA MET A 436 21.46 10.22 -13.63
C MET A 436 22.56 11.29 -13.65
N GLU A 437 22.22 12.57 -13.82
CA GLU A 437 23.20 13.66 -13.80
C GLU A 437 23.85 13.80 -12.43
N ARG A 438 23.06 13.78 -11.37
CA ARG A 438 23.55 13.89 -10.00
C ARG A 438 24.45 12.74 -9.62
N LYS A 439 24.10 11.51 -9.97
CA LYS A 439 24.95 10.32 -9.78
C LYS A 439 26.24 10.41 -10.57
N SER A 440 26.18 10.90 -11.82
CA SER A 440 27.36 11.13 -12.64
C SER A 440 28.29 12.19 -12.01
N ILE A 441 27.76 13.34 -11.62
CA ILE A 441 28.55 14.42 -11.00
C ILE A 441 29.17 13.94 -9.68
N ILE A 442 28.42 13.28 -8.82
CA ILE A 442 28.94 12.77 -7.54
C ILE A 442 29.96 11.65 -7.78
N GLY A 443 29.75 10.80 -8.78
CA GLY A 443 30.74 9.82 -9.20
C GLY A 443 32.07 10.48 -9.61
N GLN A 444 32.01 11.58 -10.36
CA GLN A 444 33.18 12.38 -10.73
C GLN A 444 33.85 13.02 -9.51
N LEU A 445 33.08 13.58 -8.58
CA LEU A 445 33.58 14.19 -7.36
C LEU A 445 34.23 13.16 -6.41
N VAL A 446 33.67 11.94 -6.33
CA VAL A 446 34.28 10.83 -5.57
C VAL A 446 35.57 10.34 -6.24
N SER A 447 35.60 10.25 -7.57
CA SER A 447 36.83 9.89 -8.31
C SER A 447 37.94 10.94 -8.17
N ALA A 448 37.55 12.23 -8.05
CA ALA A 448 38.45 13.35 -7.74
C ALA A 448 38.80 13.46 -6.24
N ASN A 449 38.37 12.53 -5.39
CA ASN A 449 38.53 12.57 -3.91
C ASN A 449 38.01 13.85 -3.24
N ALA A 450 37.08 14.58 -3.87
CA ALA A 450 36.49 15.80 -3.34
C ALA A 450 35.34 15.49 -2.33
N ILE A 451 34.73 14.32 -2.43
CA ILE A 451 33.62 13.87 -1.56
C ILE A 451 33.88 12.43 -1.10
N ALA A 452 33.41 12.10 0.11
CA ALA A 452 33.55 10.75 0.67
C ALA A 452 32.75 9.71 -0.12
N ARG A 453 33.32 8.49 -0.27
CA ARG A 453 32.64 7.36 -0.94
C ARG A 453 31.35 6.95 -0.25
N SER A 454 31.20 7.25 1.04
CA SER A 454 29.95 7.03 1.79
C SER A 454 28.77 7.80 1.23
N GLU A 455 28.99 9.02 0.71
CA GLU A 455 27.95 9.85 0.11
C GLU A 455 27.42 9.23 -1.20
N LEU A 456 28.31 8.72 -2.04
CA LEU A 456 27.91 8.03 -3.27
C LEU A 456 27.05 6.78 -2.97
N LEU A 457 27.50 5.95 -2.02
CA LEU A 457 26.75 4.75 -1.64
C LEU A 457 25.42 5.10 -0.96
N GLY A 458 25.38 6.18 -0.16
CA GLY A 458 24.16 6.69 0.44
C GLY A 458 23.11 7.11 -0.57
N LEU A 459 23.50 7.70 -1.71
CA LEU A 459 22.60 8.05 -2.81
C LEU A 459 21.95 6.85 -3.50
N TYR A 460 22.65 5.72 -3.51
CA TYR A 460 22.10 4.46 -4.01
C TYR A 460 21.33 3.67 -2.93
N GLY A 461 21.18 4.23 -1.72
CA GLY A 461 20.50 3.56 -0.61
C GLY A 461 21.31 2.48 0.08
N PHE A 462 22.62 2.42 -0.16
CA PHE A 462 23.50 1.45 0.47
C PHE A 462 24.20 2.03 1.71
N ASP A 463 24.22 1.28 2.81
CA ASP A 463 25.04 1.63 3.97
C ASP A 463 26.53 1.33 3.68
N TYR A 464 27.37 2.35 3.78
CA TYR A 464 28.81 2.25 3.51
C TYR A 464 29.50 1.16 4.35
N ARG A 465 29.15 1.07 5.64
CA ARG A 465 29.76 0.08 6.55
C ARG A 465 29.35 -1.35 6.19
N GLU A 466 28.11 -1.55 5.81
CA GLU A 466 27.59 -2.86 5.40
C GLU A 466 28.22 -3.28 4.06
N GLN A 467 28.39 -2.37 3.11
CA GLN A 467 29.01 -2.67 1.83
C GLN A 467 30.51 -2.99 1.97
N ILE A 468 31.22 -2.29 2.86
CA ILE A 468 32.62 -2.64 3.14
C ILE A 468 32.73 -4.03 3.76
N ARG A 469 31.85 -4.40 4.70
CA ARG A 469 31.85 -5.75 5.29
C ARG A 469 31.63 -6.82 4.22
N LYS A 470 30.63 -6.63 3.36
CA LYS A 470 30.36 -7.55 2.23
C LYS A 470 31.55 -7.65 1.29
N LYS A 471 32.18 -6.52 0.96
CA LYS A 471 33.37 -6.52 0.08
C LYS A 471 34.56 -7.25 0.70
N ILE A 472 34.81 -7.09 1.99
CA ILE A 472 35.86 -7.83 2.70
C ILE A 472 35.56 -9.33 2.70
N GLU A 473 34.32 -9.72 2.84
CA GLU A 473 33.89 -11.13 2.81
C GLU A 473 34.00 -11.71 1.39
N GLU A 474 33.63 -10.95 0.36
CA GLU A 474 33.83 -11.31 -1.05
C GLU A 474 35.33 -11.46 -1.39
N ASP A 475 36.16 -10.50 -0.98
CA ASP A 475 37.62 -10.55 -1.19
C ASP A 475 38.27 -11.75 -0.48
N ARG A 476 37.73 -12.17 0.64
CA ARG A 476 38.18 -13.35 1.37
C ARG A 476 37.82 -14.64 0.64
N THR A 477 36.58 -14.77 0.21
CA THR A 477 36.10 -15.93 -0.56
C THR A 477 36.81 -16.04 -1.91
N LEU A 478 37.09 -14.91 -2.55
CA LEU A 478 37.80 -14.87 -3.84
C LEU A 478 39.28 -15.32 -3.68
N LYS A 479 39.94 -14.91 -2.60
CA LYS A 479 41.28 -15.40 -2.26
C LYS A 479 41.31 -16.90 -1.95
N GLU A 480 40.31 -17.39 -1.24
CA GLU A 480 40.17 -18.82 -0.93
C GLU A 480 39.98 -19.64 -2.23
N LEU A 481 39.13 -19.17 -3.15
CA LEU A 481 38.92 -19.80 -4.46
C LEU A 481 40.17 -19.76 -5.32
N GLN A 482 40.86 -18.63 -5.37
CA GLN A 482 42.13 -18.52 -6.13
C GLN A 482 43.22 -19.45 -5.57
N GLN A 483 43.29 -19.61 -4.26
CA GLN A 483 44.22 -20.58 -3.65
C GLN A 483 43.84 -22.02 -3.97
N GLU A 484 42.54 -22.35 -3.99
CA GLU A 484 42.08 -23.68 -4.41
C GLU A 484 42.36 -23.95 -5.88
N GLU A 485 42.21 -22.97 -6.77
CA GLU A 485 42.57 -23.11 -8.20
C GLU A 485 44.05 -23.25 -8.41
N GLN A 486 44.88 -22.44 -7.77
CA GLN A 486 46.35 -22.57 -7.85
C GLN A 486 46.82 -23.92 -7.31
N THR A 487 46.21 -24.42 -6.26
CA THR A 487 46.53 -25.75 -5.72
C THR A 487 46.16 -26.87 -6.69
N LYS A 488 45.02 -26.73 -7.38
CA LYS A 488 44.57 -27.67 -8.42
C LYS A 488 45.48 -27.64 -9.65
N GLU A 489 45.87 -26.43 -10.08
CA GLU A 489 46.83 -26.29 -11.20
C GLU A 489 48.21 -26.85 -10.88
N GLN A 490 48.72 -26.64 -9.66
CA GLN A 490 49.98 -27.26 -9.21
C GLN A 490 49.89 -28.78 -9.15
N LEU A 491 48.76 -29.32 -8.68
CA LEU A 491 48.52 -30.77 -8.69
C LEU A 491 48.43 -31.34 -10.11
N GLN A 492 47.82 -30.58 -11.03
CA GLN A 492 47.72 -30.98 -12.44
C GLN A 492 49.05 -30.91 -13.15
N GLN A 493 49.87 -29.86 -12.91
CA GLN A 493 51.24 -29.76 -13.45
C GLN A 493 52.16 -30.85 -12.90
N MET A 494 52.01 -31.25 -11.62
CA MET A 494 52.73 -32.40 -11.05
C MET A 494 52.30 -33.74 -11.68
N ALA A 495 51.02 -33.89 -12.03
CA ALA A 495 50.51 -35.07 -12.71
C ALA A 495 50.98 -35.16 -14.17
N ASP A 496 51.03 -34.03 -14.86
CA ASP A 496 51.51 -33.95 -16.27
C ASP A 496 53.04 -34.06 -16.39
N ALA A 497 53.82 -33.59 -15.39
CA ALA A 497 55.27 -33.74 -15.33
C ALA A 497 55.68 -35.19 -15.04
N GLY A 498 54.77 -36.01 -14.49
CA GLY A 498 55.05 -37.46 -14.22
C GLY A 498 54.86 -38.35 -15.45
N SER A 499 54.33 -37.85 -16.58
CA SER A 499 54.09 -38.68 -17.77
C SER A 499 55.19 -38.62 -18.87
N GLY A 500 56.27 -37.89 -18.65
CA GLY A 500 57.27 -37.62 -19.69
C GLY A 500 58.74 -37.92 -19.35
N SER A 501 59.07 -39.01 -18.66
CA SER A 501 60.47 -39.46 -18.52
C SER A 501 60.56 -40.95 -18.29
N SER A 502 60.69 -41.70 -19.40
CA SER A 502 61.25 -43.05 -19.36
C SER A 502 62.75 -42.92 -19.39
N GLY A 503 63.39 -42.93 -18.18
CA GLY A 503 64.82 -42.97 -18.03
C GLY A 503 65.17 -43.81 -16.81
N SER A 504 65.73 -44.98 -17.03
CA SER A 504 66.21 -45.97 -16.09
C SER A 504 67.11 -45.41 -14.98
N GLY A 505 66.70 -45.60 -13.71
CA GLY A 505 67.49 -45.32 -12.52
C GLY A 505 66.82 -45.98 -11.29
N ASP A 506 67.49 -47.00 -10.82
CA ASP A 506 67.14 -47.93 -9.72
C ASP A 506 66.77 -47.22 -8.39
N GLY A 507 65.69 -47.65 -7.75
CA GLY A 507 65.46 -47.39 -6.29
C GLY A 507 64.49 -46.28 -5.89
N GLY A 508 63.22 -46.31 -6.33
CA GLY A 508 62.19 -45.44 -5.75
C GLY A 508 60.81 -45.84 -6.27
N GLY A 509 59.90 -46.15 -5.34
CA GLY A 509 58.54 -46.55 -5.67
C GLY A 509 57.81 -45.57 -6.60
N SER A 510 56.92 -46.08 -7.42
CA SER A 510 56.16 -45.28 -8.41
C SER A 510 55.40 -44.14 -7.74
N PRO A 511 55.20 -42.99 -8.42
CA PRO A 511 54.40 -41.88 -7.87
C PRO A 511 53.00 -42.28 -7.42
N GLN A 512 52.45 -43.34 -7.97
CA GLN A 512 51.18 -43.94 -7.56
C GLN A 512 51.29 -44.64 -6.22
N ASP A 513 52.38 -45.37 -5.95
CA ASP A 513 52.62 -46.05 -4.65
C ASP A 513 52.84 -45.06 -3.51
N VAL A 514 53.43 -43.89 -3.80
CA VAL A 514 53.59 -42.80 -2.82
C VAL A 514 52.21 -42.15 -2.50
N LEU A 515 51.35 -42.01 -3.50
CA LEU A 515 50.03 -41.42 -3.35
C LEU A 515 49.06 -42.38 -2.59
N GLU A 516 49.16 -43.69 -2.87
CA GLU A 516 48.39 -44.71 -2.16
C GLU A 516 48.83 -44.84 -0.71
N LYS A 517 50.12 -44.90 -0.42
CA LYS A 517 50.66 -44.85 0.94
C LYS A 517 50.29 -43.58 1.67
N ALA A 518 50.28 -42.41 1.00
CA ALA A 518 49.87 -41.14 1.58
C ALA A 518 48.41 -41.13 1.95
N LYS A 519 47.51 -41.74 1.16
CA LYS A 519 46.08 -41.88 1.47
C LYS A 519 45.84 -42.81 2.66
N GLU A 520 46.55 -43.96 2.72
CA GLU A 520 46.45 -44.87 3.89
C GLU A 520 46.90 -44.22 5.17
N ILE A 521 48.03 -43.52 5.16
CA ILE A 521 48.53 -42.79 6.32
C ILE A 521 47.57 -41.65 6.74
N ALA A 522 46.99 -40.91 5.76
CA ALA A 522 46.03 -39.87 6.04
C ALA A 522 44.73 -40.42 6.67
N GLN A 523 44.28 -41.62 6.27
CA GLN A 523 43.14 -42.31 6.88
C GLN A 523 43.42 -42.76 8.31
N GLN A 524 44.66 -43.19 8.60
CA GLN A 524 45.08 -43.55 9.95
C GLN A 524 45.26 -42.33 10.88
N LEU A 525 45.64 -41.18 10.33
CA LEU A 525 45.79 -39.92 11.05
C LEU A 525 44.45 -39.22 11.34
N PHE A 526 43.45 -39.46 10.50
CA PHE A 526 42.16 -38.79 10.58
C PHE A 526 41.42 -38.97 11.93
N PRO A 527 41.39 -40.14 12.54
CA PRO A 527 40.73 -40.33 13.86
C PRO A 527 41.54 -39.82 15.06
N LEU A 528 42.82 -39.42 14.89
CA LEU A 528 43.64 -38.93 16.00
C LEU A 528 43.28 -37.49 16.39
N ASP A 529 43.60 -37.11 17.62
CA ASP A 529 43.45 -35.73 18.09
C ASP A 529 44.47 -34.78 17.43
N ALA A 530 44.26 -33.46 17.58
CA ALA A 530 45.09 -32.46 16.91
C ALA A 530 46.58 -32.50 17.33
N ALA A 531 46.88 -32.94 18.54
CA ALA A 531 48.26 -33.06 19.06
C ALA A 531 48.93 -34.28 18.48
N GLY A 532 48.27 -35.45 18.48
CA GLY A 532 48.80 -36.69 17.89
C GLY A 532 49.00 -36.61 16.38
N ARG A 533 48.15 -35.89 15.65
CA ARG A 533 48.35 -35.63 14.23
C ARG A 533 49.60 -34.81 13.97
N ARG A 534 49.86 -33.76 14.74
CA ARG A 534 51.07 -32.92 14.60
C ARG A 534 52.35 -33.68 14.87
N GLN A 535 52.35 -34.51 15.87
CA GLN A 535 53.51 -35.31 16.27
C GLN A 535 53.88 -36.31 15.13
N LYS A 536 52.90 -37.06 14.64
CA LYS A 536 53.14 -38.01 13.54
C LYS A 536 53.48 -37.34 12.20
N LEU A 537 52.91 -36.18 11.92
CA LEU A 537 53.27 -35.39 10.77
C LEU A 537 54.71 -34.86 10.83
N GLN A 538 55.23 -34.53 12.02
CA GLN A 538 56.64 -34.18 12.21
C GLN A 538 57.58 -35.37 12.06
N GLU A 539 57.19 -36.57 12.50
CA GLU A 539 57.94 -37.80 12.28
C GLU A 539 58.06 -38.14 10.77
N ILE A 540 56.95 -38.02 10.03
CA ILE A 540 56.95 -38.25 8.57
C ILE A 540 57.78 -37.18 7.86
N LYS A 541 57.75 -35.93 8.30
CA LYS A 541 58.57 -34.86 7.72
C LYS A 541 60.04 -35.06 7.93
N ALA A 542 60.43 -35.69 9.04
CA ALA A 542 61.82 -36.01 9.34
C ALA A 542 62.35 -37.22 8.52
N SER A 543 61.47 -38.10 8.05
CA SER A 543 61.83 -39.31 7.29
C SER A 543 61.72 -39.15 5.78
N ASP A 544 60.72 -38.44 5.27
CA ASP A 544 60.51 -38.22 3.82
C ASP A 544 59.66 -36.96 3.61
N GLU A 545 60.26 -35.93 3.02
CA GLU A 545 59.61 -34.62 2.79
C GLU A 545 58.59 -34.67 1.65
N THR A 546 58.75 -35.59 0.69
CA THR A 546 57.79 -35.77 -0.43
C THR A 546 56.54 -36.50 0.07
N LEU A 547 56.72 -37.54 0.89
CA LEU A 547 55.58 -38.24 1.52
C LEU A 547 54.82 -37.34 2.50
N TYR A 548 55.50 -36.46 3.23
CA TYR A 548 54.85 -35.47 4.12
C TYR A 548 53.92 -34.55 3.36
N GLY A 549 54.35 -34.02 2.20
CA GLY A 549 53.53 -33.16 1.35
C GLY A 549 52.22 -33.85 0.88
N ALA A 550 52.37 -35.11 0.44
CA ALA A 550 51.27 -35.93 -0.02
C ALA A 550 50.28 -36.31 1.07
N VAL A 551 50.78 -36.68 2.28
CA VAL A 551 49.94 -37.02 3.44
C VAL A 551 49.18 -35.79 3.95
N LYS A 552 49.79 -34.63 3.98
CA LYS A 552 49.15 -33.39 4.39
C LYS A 552 48.00 -33.01 3.46
N ALA A 553 48.21 -33.10 2.14
CA ALA A 553 47.17 -32.81 1.11
C ALA A 553 45.99 -33.80 1.22
N ALA A 554 46.28 -35.11 1.42
CA ALA A 554 45.26 -36.13 1.58
C ALA A 554 44.42 -35.92 2.86
N LEU A 555 45.04 -35.45 3.96
CA LEU A 555 44.37 -35.18 5.23
C LEU A 555 43.49 -33.93 5.17
N GLU A 556 43.88 -32.91 4.40
CA GLU A 556 43.07 -31.72 4.11
C GLU A 556 41.83 -32.06 3.25
N GLN A 557 41.94 -32.97 2.30
CA GLN A 557 40.83 -33.48 1.50
C GLN A 557 39.80 -34.23 2.37
N LEU A 558 40.27 -35.09 3.29
CA LEU A 558 39.40 -35.83 4.21
C LEU A 558 38.68 -34.90 5.18
N THR A 559 39.34 -33.86 5.68
CA THR A 559 38.74 -32.87 6.58
C THR A 559 37.75 -31.95 5.90
N SER A 560 37.98 -31.55 4.62
CA SER A 560 37.06 -30.74 3.83
C SER A 560 35.82 -31.53 3.39
N GLY A 561 35.99 -32.82 3.04
CA GLY A 561 34.92 -33.75 2.73
C GLY A 561 33.97 -33.99 3.93
N ALA A 562 34.52 -34.15 5.13
CA ALA A 562 33.76 -34.32 6.35
C ALA A 562 32.96 -33.05 6.74
N LYS A 563 33.50 -31.85 6.46
CA LYS A 563 32.76 -30.58 6.65
C LYS A 563 31.60 -30.43 5.67
N LYS A 564 31.74 -30.83 4.39
CA LYS A 564 30.65 -30.80 3.41
C LYS A 564 29.52 -31.77 3.76
N SER A 565 29.84 -32.99 4.16
CA SER A 565 28.82 -33.98 4.59
C SER A 565 28.07 -33.58 5.87
N GLY A 566 28.72 -32.85 6.78
CA GLY A 566 28.09 -32.30 7.99
C GLY A 566 27.11 -31.16 7.70
N VAL A 567 27.38 -30.33 6.65
CA VAL A 567 26.50 -29.21 6.26
C VAL A 567 25.29 -29.72 5.48
N ASP A 568 25.42 -30.75 4.67
CA ASP A 568 24.32 -31.34 3.92
C ASP A 568 23.34 -32.12 4.82
N ASN A 569 23.83 -32.77 5.87
CA ASN A 569 22.96 -33.41 6.87
C ASN A 569 22.20 -32.39 7.75
N ALA A 570 22.78 -31.23 8.02
CA ALA A 570 22.10 -30.15 8.74
C ALA A 570 21.01 -29.46 7.89
N LYS A 571 21.15 -29.44 6.55
CA LYS A 571 20.12 -28.91 5.63
C LYS A 571 18.95 -29.87 5.41
N GLN A 572 19.15 -31.16 5.52
CA GLN A 572 18.06 -32.16 5.39
C GLN A 572 17.20 -32.30 6.66
N GLN A 573 17.69 -31.92 7.85
CA GLN A 573 16.91 -31.98 9.08
C GLN A 573 16.01 -30.76 9.32
N ASN A 574 16.10 -29.68 8.53
CA ASN A 574 15.32 -28.46 8.68
C ASN A 574 14.18 -28.26 7.65
N ASN A 575 13.80 -29.29 6.91
CA ASN A 575 12.58 -29.26 6.08
C ASN A 575 11.47 -30.06 6.79
N PRO A 576 10.41 -29.41 7.32
CA PRO A 576 9.24 -30.17 7.79
C PRO A 576 8.48 -30.73 6.60
N PRO A 577 7.91 -31.95 6.70
CA PRO A 577 7.07 -32.52 5.65
C PRO A 577 5.76 -31.76 5.55
N GLY A 578 5.34 -31.55 4.33
CA GLY A 578 4.31 -30.66 3.85
C GLY A 578 2.97 -30.67 4.61
N ALA A 579 2.36 -29.49 4.59
CA ALA A 579 0.94 -29.25 4.53
C ALA A 579 0.69 -28.09 3.57
#